data_a708c1e6e2f40aa057019a684f0d2961
#
_entry.id   a708c1e6e2f40aa057019a684f0d2961
#
_cell.length_a   1.000
_cell.length_b   1.000
_cell.length_c   1.000
_cell.angle_alpha   90.00
_cell.angle_beta   90.00
_cell.angle_gamma   90.00
#
_symmetry.space_group_name_H-M   'P 1'
#
loop_
_entity.id
_entity.type
_entity.pdbx_description
1 polymer ?
#
loop_
_entity_poly.entity_id
_entity_poly.type
_entity_poly.pdbx_seq_one_letter_code
_entity_poly.pdbx_strand_id
1 'polypeptide(L)'
;LPFQELYFTFTWQSFTSVLLIVVCKMLEFQMSALVLKQLSAFELKAWLGVTLFVSYITDVLYGAKLEALKIVCIATTVLGLIFIAKSGREGKIVYKTIALPLILYLAAKFGYGLVIKAFTPYVSSTMLLFPALIIISVIMLFKIKPAEIVKKNKQGALKVILARIPNAAGMLLENAIIAISLVNYSFIQPMILITLFFIGLIRKDSY
;
A
#
# COMPACT_ATOMS: atom_id res chain seq x y z
N LEU A 1 -19.76 -8.59 -7.26
CA LEU A 1 -19.47 -7.80 -6.04
C LEU A 1 -18.31 -8.46 -5.30
N PRO A 2 -17.33 -7.72 -4.72
CA PRO A 2 -16.12 -8.28 -4.09
C PRO A 2 -16.39 -9.13 -2.84
N PHE A 3 -17.64 -9.30 -2.45
CA PHE A 3 -18.06 -10.04 -1.26
C PHE A 3 -18.85 -11.32 -1.60
N GLN A 4 -18.91 -11.72 -2.86
CA GLN A 4 -19.81 -12.80 -3.28
C GLN A 4 -19.38 -14.20 -2.83
N GLU A 5 -18.08 -14.42 -2.55
CA GLU A 5 -17.62 -15.74 -2.09
C GLU A 5 -16.55 -15.58 -1.01
N LEU A 6 -16.99 -15.57 0.25
CA LEU A 6 -16.07 -15.66 1.39
C LEU A 6 -15.76 -17.13 1.64
N TYR A 7 -14.77 -17.66 0.94
CA TYR A 7 -14.30 -19.01 1.19
C TYR A 7 -12.88 -19.01 1.75
N PHE A 8 -12.67 -19.76 2.78
CA PHE A 8 -11.38 -20.03 3.40
C PHE A 8 -11.24 -21.54 3.58
N THR A 9 -10.30 -22.12 2.87
CA THR A 9 -9.96 -23.52 3.02
C THR A 9 -8.66 -23.63 3.80
N PHE A 10 -8.64 -24.46 4.85
CA PHE A 10 -7.43 -24.75 5.61
C PHE A 10 -6.51 -25.65 4.78
N THR A 11 -5.71 -25.04 3.92
CA THR A 11 -4.71 -25.69 3.08
C THR A 11 -3.33 -25.14 3.39
N TRP A 12 -2.28 -25.86 2.98
CA TRP A 12 -0.92 -25.36 3.08
C TRP A 12 -0.72 -24.04 2.32
N GLN A 13 -1.40 -23.89 1.18
CA GLN A 13 -1.39 -22.66 0.38
C GLN A 13 -1.99 -21.48 1.17
N SER A 14 -3.13 -21.69 1.85
CA SER A 14 -3.76 -20.65 2.68
C SER A 14 -2.83 -20.21 3.81
N PHE A 15 -2.21 -21.14 4.49
CA PHE A 15 -1.28 -20.82 5.59
C PHE A 15 -0.07 -20.04 5.09
N THR A 16 0.56 -20.51 4.00
CA THR A 16 1.74 -19.85 3.41
C THR A 16 1.40 -18.45 2.92
N SER A 17 0.26 -18.25 2.28
CA SER A 17 -0.17 -16.93 1.80
C SER A 17 -0.39 -15.94 2.94
N VAL A 18 -1.04 -16.36 4.02
CA VAL A 18 -1.24 -15.52 5.22
C VAL A 18 0.12 -15.13 5.82
N LEU A 19 1.05 -16.07 5.94
CA LEU A 19 2.39 -15.80 6.47
C LEU A 19 3.14 -14.76 5.60
N LEU A 20 3.12 -14.94 4.28
CA LEU A 20 3.74 -14.01 3.33
C LEU A 20 3.12 -12.61 3.41
N ILE A 21 1.79 -12.52 3.56
CA ILE A 21 1.10 -11.24 3.75
C ILE A 21 1.55 -10.57 5.05
N VAL A 22 1.66 -11.32 6.15
CA VAL A 22 2.16 -10.80 7.42
C VAL A 22 3.57 -10.24 7.26
N VAL A 23 4.48 -10.97 6.61
CA VAL A 23 5.85 -10.50 6.36
C VAL A 23 5.87 -9.23 5.52
N CYS A 24 5.14 -9.20 4.40
CA CYS A 24 5.05 -8.01 3.53
C CYS A 24 4.50 -6.81 4.29
N LYS A 25 3.42 -6.96 5.06
CA LYS A 25 2.82 -5.87 5.83
C LYS A 25 3.69 -5.38 6.98
N MET A 26 4.37 -6.28 7.67
CA MET A 26 5.32 -5.89 8.72
C MET A 26 6.51 -5.10 8.15
N LEU A 27 7.06 -5.53 7.02
CA LEU A 27 8.10 -4.79 6.30
C LEU A 27 7.59 -3.43 5.82
N GLU A 28 6.38 -3.39 5.22
CA GLU A 28 5.76 -2.14 4.78
C GLU A 28 5.65 -1.14 5.94
N PHE A 29 5.16 -1.55 7.12
CA PHE A 29 5.03 -0.67 8.27
C PHE A 29 6.38 -0.19 8.82
N GLN A 30 7.36 -1.08 8.95
CA GLN A 30 8.66 -0.72 9.49
C GLN A 30 9.43 0.21 8.53
N MET A 31 9.46 -0.12 7.24
CA MET A 31 10.19 0.65 6.25
C MET A 31 9.52 2.00 5.98
N SER A 32 8.19 2.07 5.91
CA SER A 32 7.49 3.35 5.77
C SER A 32 7.80 4.30 6.93
N ALA A 33 7.84 3.80 8.16
CA ALA A 33 8.18 4.62 9.32
C ALA A 33 9.62 5.20 9.27
N LEU A 34 10.57 4.45 8.69
CA LEU A 34 11.93 4.93 8.48
C LEU A 34 12.01 5.97 7.36
N VAL A 35 11.33 5.72 6.26
CA VAL A 35 11.33 6.60 5.09
C VAL A 35 10.62 7.93 5.39
N LEU A 36 9.51 7.91 6.12
CA LEU A 36 8.75 9.10 6.53
C LEU A 36 9.50 10.04 7.49
N LYS A 37 10.65 9.63 8.02
CA LYS A 37 11.53 10.55 8.76
C LYS A 37 12.20 11.59 7.86
N GLN A 38 12.31 11.33 6.57
CA GLN A 38 13.00 12.19 5.60
C GLN A 38 12.12 12.57 4.38
N LEU A 39 11.18 11.72 4.00
CA LEU A 39 10.22 11.98 2.94
C LEU A 39 8.86 12.38 3.53
N SER A 40 8.17 13.29 2.86
CA SER A 40 6.75 13.53 3.14
C SER A 40 5.90 12.31 2.75
N ALA A 41 4.71 12.20 3.32
CA ALA A 41 3.76 11.15 2.91
C ALA A 41 3.40 11.24 1.43
N PHE A 42 3.38 12.45 0.89
CA PHE A 42 3.12 12.73 -0.53
C PHE A 42 4.24 12.19 -1.43
N GLU A 43 5.50 12.49 -1.10
CA GLU A 43 6.66 11.97 -1.84
C GLU A 43 6.73 10.44 -1.80
N LEU A 44 6.46 9.84 -0.63
CA LEU A 44 6.43 8.38 -0.51
C LEU A 44 5.35 7.75 -1.40
N LYS A 45 4.19 8.39 -1.51
CA LYS A 45 3.11 7.96 -2.41
C LYS A 45 3.49 8.13 -3.89
N ALA A 46 4.22 9.19 -4.24
CA ALA A 46 4.73 9.39 -5.59
C ALA A 46 5.72 8.30 -5.99
N TRP A 47 6.61 7.88 -5.07
CA TRP A 47 7.53 6.76 -5.31
C TRP A 47 6.81 5.43 -5.56
N LEU A 48 5.62 5.21 -4.98
CA LEU A 48 4.80 4.04 -5.32
C LEU A 48 4.38 4.00 -6.78
N GLY A 49 4.36 5.13 -7.48
CA GLY A 49 4.12 5.17 -8.93
C GLY A 49 5.13 4.32 -9.73
N VAL A 50 6.35 4.13 -9.23
CA VAL A 50 7.35 3.27 -9.87
C VAL A 50 6.87 1.81 -9.93
N THR A 51 6.04 1.37 -9.00
CA THR A 51 5.49 0.01 -9.00
C THR A 51 4.54 -0.24 -10.19
N LEU A 52 4.03 0.81 -10.85
CA LEU A 52 3.17 0.67 -12.04
C LEU A 52 3.85 -0.13 -13.16
N PHE A 53 5.15 0.14 -13.43
CA PHE A 53 5.88 -0.60 -14.46
C PHE A 53 5.99 -2.08 -14.11
N VAL A 54 6.39 -2.37 -12.88
CA VAL A 54 6.58 -3.76 -12.42
C VAL A 54 5.24 -4.50 -12.41
N SER A 55 4.17 -3.82 -11.99
CA SER A 55 2.80 -4.37 -11.99
C SER A 55 2.32 -4.68 -13.40
N TYR A 56 2.58 -3.79 -14.36
CA TYR A 56 2.19 -4.01 -15.75
C TYR A 56 2.94 -5.19 -16.37
N ILE A 57 4.26 -5.26 -16.18
CA ILE A 57 5.07 -6.40 -16.64
C ILE A 57 4.52 -7.70 -16.04
N THR A 58 4.18 -7.69 -14.76
CA THR A 58 3.61 -8.86 -14.10
C THR A 58 2.26 -9.26 -14.69
N ASP A 59 1.34 -8.32 -14.91
CA ASP A 59 0.04 -8.63 -15.53
C ASP A 59 0.22 -9.19 -16.96
N VAL A 60 1.21 -8.71 -17.73
CA VAL A 60 1.56 -9.27 -19.03
C VAL A 60 2.07 -10.71 -18.91
N LEU A 61 2.90 -11.02 -17.91
CA LEU A 61 3.33 -12.39 -17.63
C LEU A 61 2.17 -13.32 -17.22
N TYR A 62 1.12 -12.77 -16.61
CA TYR A 62 -0.13 -13.48 -16.30
C TYR A 62 -1.12 -13.53 -17.48
N GLY A 63 -0.71 -13.13 -18.69
CA GLY A 63 -1.49 -13.27 -19.92
C GLY A 63 -2.22 -12.02 -20.39
N ALA A 64 -1.99 -10.85 -19.77
CA ALA A 64 -2.51 -9.59 -20.29
C ALA A 64 -1.80 -9.20 -21.59
N LYS A 65 -2.52 -8.58 -22.53
CA LYS A 65 -1.93 -8.11 -23.80
C LYS A 65 -0.97 -6.94 -23.56
N LEU A 66 0.19 -7.01 -24.21
CA LEU A 66 1.13 -5.90 -24.23
C LEU A 66 0.57 -4.78 -25.14
N GLU A 67 0.34 -3.61 -24.57
CA GLU A 67 -0.22 -2.45 -25.27
C GLU A 67 0.72 -1.26 -25.13
N ALA A 68 1.26 -0.77 -26.26
CA ALA A 68 2.18 0.37 -26.27
C ALA A 68 1.57 1.62 -25.61
N LEU A 69 0.27 1.86 -25.81
CA LEU A 69 -0.44 2.98 -25.20
C LEU A 69 -0.39 2.93 -23.65
N LYS A 70 -0.56 1.74 -23.07
CA LYS A 70 -0.47 1.57 -21.60
C LYS A 70 0.93 1.88 -21.09
N ILE A 71 1.98 1.49 -21.81
CA ILE A 71 3.37 1.81 -21.44
C ILE A 71 3.59 3.33 -21.44
N VAL A 72 3.13 4.02 -22.48
CA VAL A 72 3.23 5.49 -22.56
C VAL A 72 2.45 6.15 -21.41
N CYS A 73 1.23 5.71 -21.12
CA CYS A 73 0.43 6.24 -20.01
C CYS A 73 1.13 6.03 -18.66
N ILE A 74 1.69 4.83 -18.41
CA ILE A 74 2.42 4.53 -17.18
C ILE A 74 3.67 5.44 -17.08
N ALA A 75 4.46 5.54 -18.16
CA ALA A 75 5.65 6.40 -18.18
C ALA A 75 5.29 7.87 -17.88
N THR A 76 4.27 8.40 -18.54
CA THR A 76 3.80 9.78 -18.33
C THR A 76 3.31 9.97 -16.88
N THR A 77 2.57 9.01 -16.33
CA THR A 77 2.10 9.07 -14.94
C THR A 77 3.27 9.09 -13.96
N VAL A 78 4.24 8.21 -14.12
CA VAL A 78 5.42 8.15 -13.22
C VAL A 78 6.25 9.43 -13.30
N LEU A 79 6.48 9.95 -14.51
CA LEU A 79 7.19 11.22 -14.69
C LEU A 79 6.43 12.37 -14.01
N GLY A 80 5.12 12.48 -14.22
CA GLY A 80 4.28 13.47 -13.57
C GLY A 80 4.35 13.41 -12.05
N LEU A 81 4.29 12.21 -11.46
CA LEU A 81 4.40 12.02 -10.01
C LEU A 81 5.77 12.46 -9.47
N ILE A 82 6.86 12.16 -10.20
CA ILE A 82 8.21 12.58 -9.82
C ILE A 82 8.33 14.12 -9.86
N PHE A 83 7.77 14.77 -10.90
CA PHE A 83 7.77 16.23 -10.99
C PHE A 83 6.99 16.86 -9.84
N ILE A 84 5.79 16.38 -9.55
CA ILE A 84 4.97 16.86 -8.44
C ILE A 84 5.70 16.68 -7.09
N ALA A 85 6.29 15.51 -6.86
CA ALA A 85 7.03 15.23 -5.63
C ALA A 85 8.22 16.18 -5.42
N LYS A 86 8.89 16.59 -6.51
CA LYS A 86 10.01 17.54 -6.44
C LYS A 86 9.56 18.99 -6.25
N SER A 87 8.40 19.37 -6.79
CA SER A 87 7.95 20.77 -6.81
C SER A 87 7.54 21.30 -5.43
N GLY A 88 7.05 20.45 -4.53
CA GLY A 88 6.58 20.86 -3.20
C GLY A 88 7.63 20.78 -2.09
N ARG A 89 8.93 20.79 -2.42
CA ARG A 89 9.95 20.45 -1.45
C ARG A 89 10.84 21.59 -0.99
N GLU A 90 10.94 21.76 0.31
CA GLU A 90 11.98 22.52 1.01
C GLU A 90 12.98 21.52 1.66
N GLY A 91 14.24 21.49 1.17
CA GLY A 91 15.33 20.71 1.77
C GLY A 91 15.94 19.59 0.91
N LYS A 92 17.17 19.17 1.26
CA LYS A 92 17.93 18.13 0.56
C LYS A 92 17.68 16.74 1.16
N ILE A 93 17.29 15.75 0.34
CA ILE A 93 17.22 14.35 0.78
C ILE A 93 18.64 13.75 0.78
N VAL A 94 18.98 13.04 1.84
CA VAL A 94 20.14 12.17 1.84
C VAL A 94 19.68 10.80 1.35
N TYR A 95 19.58 10.63 0.03
CA TYR A 95 19.13 9.38 -0.59
C TYR A 95 19.93 8.16 -0.13
N LYS A 96 21.20 8.34 0.20
CA LYS A 96 22.06 7.25 0.68
C LYS A 96 21.51 6.55 1.92
N THR A 97 20.82 7.27 2.81
CA THR A 97 20.28 6.71 4.06
C THR A 97 18.89 6.10 3.91
N ILE A 98 18.11 6.56 2.93
CA ILE A 98 16.73 6.10 2.73
C ILE A 98 16.55 5.14 1.56
N ALA A 99 17.56 5.00 0.69
CA ALA A 99 17.44 4.17 -0.53
C ALA A 99 17.04 2.73 -0.19
N LEU A 100 17.74 2.07 0.72
CA LEU A 100 17.43 0.70 1.13
C LEU A 100 16.03 0.57 1.78
N PRO A 101 15.67 1.38 2.79
CA PRO A 101 14.31 1.36 3.33
C PRO A 101 13.22 1.64 2.28
N LEU A 102 13.47 2.55 1.35
CA LEU A 102 12.51 2.87 0.28
C LEU A 102 12.34 1.69 -0.69
N ILE A 103 13.43 1.07 -1.14
CA ILE A 103 13.38 -0.12 -2.01
C ILE A 103 12.64 -1.26 -1.30
N LEU A 104 12.95 -1.53 -0.04
CA LEU A 104 12.27 -2.56 0.74
C LEU A 104 10.79 -2.25 0.94
N TYR A 105 10.43 -0.99 1.15
CA TYR A 105 9.03 -0.56 1.22
C TYR A 105 8.28 -0.82 -0.09
N LEU A 106 8.87 -0.40 -1.23
CA LEU A 106 8.28 -0.62 -2.55
C LEU A 106 8.15 -2.11 -2.86
N ALA A 107 9.20 -2.90 -2.56
CA ALA A 107 9.19 -4.34 -2.74
C ALA A 107 8.13 -5.03 -1.86
N ALA A 108 7.99 -4.62 -0.60
CA ALA A 108 6.98 -5.16 0.31
C ALA A 108 5.56 -4.82 -0.16
N LYS A 109 5.33 -3.59 -0.61
CA LYS A 109 4.02 -3.16 -1.14
C LYS A 109 3.64 -3.90 -2.42
N PHE A 110 4.58 -4.06 -3.34
CA PHE A 110 4.39 -4.84 -4.56
C PHE A 110 4.24 -6.33 -4.25
N GLY A 111 5.09 -6.90 -3.39
CA GLY A 111 5.04 -8.29 -2.97
C GLY A 111 3.70 -8.67 -2.32
N TYR A 112 3.13 -7.78 -1.51
CA TYR A 112 1.77 -7.93 -1.00
C TYR A 112 0.74 -8.14 -2.12
N GLY A 113 0.79 -7.31 -3.17
CA GLY A 113 -0.09 -7.45 -4.33
C GLY A 113 0.13 -8.77 -5.08
N LEU A 114 1.41 -9.17 -5.28
CA LEU A 114 1.76 -10.45 -5.90
C LEU A 114 1.20 -11.65 -5.12
N VAL A 115 1.35 -11.67 -3.80
CA VAL A 115 0.85 -12.76 -2.96
C VAL A 115 -0.67 -12.87 -3.11
N ILE A 116 -1.40 -11.76 -3.00
CA ILE A 116 -2.86 -11.79 -3.19
C ILE A 116 -3.22 -12.31 -4.59
N LYS A 117 -2.58 -11.79 -5.64
CA LYS A 117 -2.85 -12.22 -7.02
C LYS A 117 -2.59 -13.70 -7.22
N ALA A 118 -1.45 -14.22 -6.71
CA ALA A 118 -1.05 -15.61 -6.87
C ALA A 118 -1.96 -16.60 -6.11
N PHE A 119 -2.48 -16.19 -4.94
CA PHE A 119 -3.27 -17.08 -4.08
C PHE A 119 -4.79 -16.88 -4.20
N THR A 120 -5.25 -15.88 -4.94
CA THR A 120 -6.69 -15.67 -5.23
C THR A 120 -7.43 -16.91 -5.76
N PRO A 121 -6.82 -17.82 -6.57
CA PRO A 121 -7.50 -19.05 -6.99
C PRO A 121 -7.82 -20.02 -5.84
N TYR A 122 -7.09 -19.94 -4.73
CA TYR A 122 -7.21 -20.87 -3.61
C TYR A 122 -8.00 -20.30 -2.43
N VAL A 123 -7.92 -18.98 -2.22
CA VAL A 123 -8.54 -18.30 -1.09
C VAL A 123 -9.04 -16.92 -1.55
N SER A 124 -10.21 -16.51 -1.10
CA SER A 124 -10.69 -15.17 -1.43
C SER A 124 -9.75 -14.08 -0.89
N SER A 125 -9.49 -13.06 -1.69
CA SER A 125 -8.57 -11.96 -1.34
C SER A 125 -8.95 -11.26 -0.04
N THR A 126 -10.24 -11.20 0.28
CA THR A 126 -10.76 -10.64 1.52
C THR A 126 -10.45 -11.52 2.72
N MET A 127 -10.61 -12.85 2.58
CA MET A 127 -10.33 -13.80 3.66
C MET A 127 -8.85 -13.95 3.96
N LEU A 128 -7.96 -13.70 3.01
CA LEU A 128 -6.51 -13.66 3.26
C LEU A 128 -6.11 -12.53 4.21
N LEU A 129 -6.81 -11.40 4.14
CA LEU A 129 -6.48 -10.22 4.93
C LEU A 129 -6.81 -10.38 6.41
N PHE A 130 -7.95 -11.02 6.75
CA PHE A 130 -8.41 -11.15 8.13
C PHE A 130 -7.41 -11.85 9.06
N PRO A 131 -6.97 -13.09 8.77
CA PRO A 131 -5.99 -13.78 9.61
C PRO A 131 -4.67 -13.02 9.69
N ALA A 132 -4.22 -12.43 8.57
CA ALA A 132 -2.99 -11.65 8.56
C ALA A 132 -3.07 -10.43 9.48
N LEU A 133 -4.18 -9.69 9.49
CA LEU A 133 -4.38 -8.55 10.38
C LEU A 133 -4.45 -8.97 11.85
N ILE A 134 -5.07 -10.12 12.17
CA ILE A 134 -5.09 -10.66 13.52
C ILE A 134 -3.67 -10.95 14.00
N ILE A 135 -2.89 -11.67 13.19
CA ILE A 135 -1.48 -12.01 13.53
C ILE A 135 -0.64 -10.75 13.72
N ILE A 136 -0.74 -9.78 12.79
CA ILE A 136 -0.03 -8.49 12.89
C ILE A 136 -0.44 -7.76 14.17
N SER A 137 -1.73 -7.74 14.49
CA SER A 137 -2.24 -7.07 15.70
C SER A 137 -1.67 -7.71 16.96
N VAL A 138 -1.64 -9.04 17.03
CA VAL A 138 -1.02 -9.78 18.16
C VAL A 138 0.46 -9.45 18.29
N ILE A 139 1.22 -9.51 17.18
CA ILE A 139 2.66 -9.17 17.20
C ILE A 139 2.87 -7.72 17.67
N MET A 140 2.03 -6.79 17.22
CA MET A 140 2.13 -5.38 17.63
C MET A 140 1.79 -5.16 19.10
N LEU A 141 0.83 -5.90 19.66
CA LEU A 141 0.49 -5.83 21.08
C LEU A 141 1.68 -6.18 21.99
N PHE A 142 2.54 -7.11 21.59
CA PHE A 142 3.77 -7.42 22.33
C PHE A 142 4.83 -6.31 22.26
N LYS A 143 4.81 -5.46 21.22
CA LYS A 143 5.76 -4.36 21.03
C LYS A 143 5.28 -3.03 21.61
N ILE A 144 3.98 -2.85 21.72
CA ILE A 144 3.33 -1.59 22.11
C ILE A 144 2.59 -1.83 23.42
N LYS A 145 2.68 -0.86 24.34
CA LYS A 145 1.89 -0.85 25.57
C LYS A 145 0.63 0.03 25.37
N PRO A 146 -0.47 -0.50 24.81
CA PRO A 146 -1.63 0.31 24.43
C PRO A 146 -2.25 1.04 25.62
N ALA A 147 -2.22 0.44 26.81
CA ALA A 147 -2.73 1.06 28.02
C ALA A 147 -1.99 2.36 28.39
N GLU A 148 -0.66 2.39 28.22
CA GLU A 148 0.14 3.59 28.48
C GLU A 148 -0.15 4.70 27.45
N ILE A 149 -0.33 4.34 26.18
CA ILE A 149 -0.67 5.29 25.10
C ILE A 149 -2.03 5.93 25.36
N VAL A 150 -3.04 5.12 25.67
CA VAL A 150 -4.40 5.61 25.96
C VAL A 150 -4.42 6.49 27.21
N LYS A 151 -3.69 6.12 28.25
CA LYS A 151 -3.55 6.92 29.47
C LYS A 151 -2.94 8.30 29.17
N LYS A 152 -1.91 8.35 28.31
CA LYS A 152 -1.16 9.58 27.99
C LYS A 152 -1.98 10.54 27.11
N ASN A 153 -2.77 10.02 26.16
CA ASN A 153 -3.58 10.85 25.25
C ASN A 153 -4.83 10.11 24.76
N LYS A 154 -5.88 10.09 25.56
CA LYS A 154 -7.14 9.41 25.24
C LYS A 154 -7.82 9.98 23.97
N GLN A 155 -7.84 11.31 23.82
CA GLN A 155 -8.47 11.94 22.64
C GLN A 155 -7.70 11.65 21.36
N GLY A 156 -6.36 11.69 21.41
CA GLY A 156 -5.52 11.33 20.29
C GLY A 156 -5.69 9.87 19.89
N ALA A 157 -5.73 8.96 20.85
CA ALA A 157 -5.97 7.54 20.62
C ALA A 157 -7.33 7.30 19.93
N LEU A 158 -8.39 7.97 20.40
CA LEU A 158 -9.72 7.87 19.78
C LEU A 158 -9.74 8.37 18.34
N LYS A 159 -9.10 9.52 18.05
CA LYS A 159 -8.98 10.05 16.68
C LYS A 159 -8.25 9.07 15.74
N VAL A 160 -7.18 8.43 16.22
CA VAL A 160 -6.47 7.41 15.45
C VAL A 160 -7.36 6.20 15.17
N ILE A 161 -8.11 5.70 16.15
CA ILE A 161 -9.04 4.59 15.98
C ILE A 161 -10.11 4.92 14.94
N LEU A 162 -10.76 6.09 15.05
CA LEU A 162 -11.79 6.52 14.11
C LEU A 162 -11.25 6.69 12.68
N ALA A 163 -10.03 7.21 12.52
CA ALA A 163 -9.38 7.32 11.22
C ALA A 163 -9.04 5.95 10.59
N ARG A 164 -8.96 4.87 11.38
CA ARG A 164 -8.69 3.52 10.88
C ARG A 164 -9.90 2.83 10.25
N ILE A 165 -11.11 3.25 10.57
CA ILE A 165 -12.34 2.65 10.00
C ILE A 165 -12.39 2.83 8.47
N PRO A 166 -12.27 4.07 7.90
CA PRO A 166 -12.20 4.24 6.46
C PRO A 166 -11.00 3.52 5.82
N ASN A 167 -9.86 3.48 6.53
CA ASN A 167 -8.68 2.78 6.05
C ASN A 167 -8.90 1.27 5.92
N ALA A 168 -9.60 0.65 6.87
CA ALA A 168 -9.95 -0.77 6.79
C ALA A 168 -10.87 -1.07 5.60
N ALA A 169 -11.89 -0.23 5.37
CA ALA A 169 -12.73 -0.33 4.18
C ALA A 169 -11.91 -0.18 2.88
N GLY A 170 -10.98 0.77 2.84
CA GLY A 170 -10.06 0.96 1.72
C GLY A 170 -9.21 -0.28 1.45
N MET A 171 -8.69 -0.95 2.47
CA MET A 171 -7.90 -2.18 2.32
C MET A 171 -8.71 -3.33 1.72
N LEU A 172 -10.00 -3.46 2.06
CA LEU A 172 -10.88 -4.47 1.46
C LEU A 172 -11.10 -4.21 -0.03
N LEU A 173 -11.31 -2.94 -0.42
CA LEU A 173 -11.44 -2.54 -1.81
C LEU A 173 -10.12 -2.73 -2.57
N GLU A 174 -8.99 -2.37 -1.97
CA GLU A 174 -7.66 -2.62 -2.55
C GLU A 174 -7.48 -4.10 -2.88
N ASN A 175 -7.82 -5.01 -1.95
CA ASN A 175 -7.69 -6.44 -2.17
C ASN A 175 -8.56 -6.95 -3.32
N ALA A 176 -9.80 -6.45 -3.43
CA ALA A 176 -10.69 -6.80 -4.54
C ALA A 176 -10.11 -6.36 -5.89
N ILE A 177 -9.49 -5.17 -5.96
CA ILE A 177 -8.86 -4.66 -7.18
C ILE A 177 -7.59 -5.46 -7.52
N ILE A 178 -6.77 -5.82 -6.53
CA ILE A 178 -5.56 -6.64 -6.72
C ILE A 178 -5.92 -7.99 -7.34
N ALA A 179 -7.01 -8.62 -6.89
CA ALA A 179 -7.47 -9.90 -7.43
C ALA A 179 -7.77 -9.83 -8.93
N ILE A 180 -8.20 -8.67 -9.42
CA ILE A 180 -8.48 -8.44 -10.84
C ILE A 180 -7.19 -8.12 -11.61
N SER A 181 -6.45 -7.09 -11.17
CA SER A 181 -5.28 -6.57 -11.89
C SER A 181 -4.33 -5.83 -10.95
N LEU A 182 -3.04 -6.17 -11.03
CA LEU A 182 -1.97 -5.47 -10.28
C LEU A 182 -1.75 -4.06 -10.81
N VAL A 183 -1.92 -3.84 -12.12
CA VAL A 183 -1.82 -2.49 -12.73
C VAL A 183 -2.93 -1.61 -12.19
N ASN A 184 -4.17 -2.06 -12.19
CA ASN A 184 -5.29 -1.28 -11.66
C ASN A 184 -5.07 -0.91 -10.18
N TYR A 185 -4.57 -1.84 -9.38
CA TYR A 185 -4.18 -1.58 -7.99
C TYR A 185 -3.10 -0.50 -7.89
N SER A 186 -2.06 -0.59 -8.71
CA SER A 186 -0.96 0.38 -8.68
C SER A 186 -1.41 1.79 -9.09
N PHE A 187 -2.45 1.93 -9.92
CA PHE A 187 -3.05 3.22 -10.27
C PHE A 187 -3.83 3.88 -9.13
N ILE A 188 -4.23 3.16 -8.09
CA ILE A 188 -4.92 3.74 -6.92
C ILE A 188 -4.06 4.87 -6.30
N GLN A 189 -2.76 4.68 -6.18
CA GLN A 189 -1.88 5.66 -5.55
C GLN A 189 -1.80 6.99 -6.31
N PRO A 190 -1.56 7.01 -7.64
CA PRO A 190 -1.70 8.21 -8.46
C PRO A 190 -3.07 8.90 -8.33
N MET A 191 -4.15 8.13 -8.33
CA MET A 191 -5.51 8.68 -8.19
C MET A 191 -5.71 9.36 -6.84
N ILE A 192 -5.24 8.75 -5.75
CA ILE A 192 -5.27 9.36 -4.43
C ILE A 192 -4.48 10.69 -4.42
N LEU A 193 -3.28 10.72 -5.01
CA LEU A 193 -2.45 11.92 -5.05
C LEU A 193 -3.11 13.05 -5.84
N ILE A 194 -3.69 12.75 -6.99
CA ILE A 194 -4.44 13.72 -7.80
C ILE A 194 -5.62 14.27 -7.00
N THR A 195 -6.37 13.41 -6.32
CA THR A 195 -7.51 13.82 -5.49
C THR A 195 -7.05 14.73 -4.34
N LEU A 196 -5.97 14.36 -3.64
CA LEU A 196 -5.41 15.19 -2.56
C LEU A 196 -4.90 16.54 -3.06
N PHE A 197 -4.28 16.56 -4.24
CA PHE A 197 -3.84 17.81 -4.87
C PHE A 197 -5.02 18.76 -5.15
N PHE A 198 -6.11 18.26 -5.74
CA PHE A 198 -7.31 19.08 -5.98
C PHE A 198 -7.96 19.54 -4.67
N ILE A 199 -8.04 18.68 -3.66
CA ILE A 199 -8.56 19.07 -2.33
C ILE A 199 -7.71 20.19 -1.73
N GLY A 200 -6.38 20.10 -1.84
CA GLY A 200 -5.46 21.12 -1.37
C GLY A 200 -5.64 22.46 -2.09
N LEU A 201 -5.80 22.44 -3.42
CA LEU A 201 -6.11 23.66 -4.19
C LEU A 201 -7.41 24.33 -3.73
N ILE A 202 -8.46 23.54 -3.47
CA ILE A 202 -9.75 24.07 -3.01
C ILE A 202 -9.63 24.66 -1.60
N ARG A 203 -8.87 24.01 -0.72
CA ARG A 203 -8.68 24.46 0.67
C ARG A 203 -7.66 25.59 0.80
N LYS A 204 -6.94 25.94 -0.25
CA LYS A 204 -5.80 26.87 -0.24
C LYS A 204 -4.71 26.45 0.76
N ASP A 205 -4.60 25.16 1.04
CA ASP A 205 -3.54 24.61 1.87
C ASP A 205 -2.22 24.67 1.09
N SER A 206 -1.17 25.21 1.68
CA SER A 206 0.19 25.14 1.13
C SER A 206 0.70 23.70 1.36
N TYR A 207 1.07 23.00 0.31
CA TYR A 207 1.75 21.72 0.40
C TYR A 207 3.26 21.88 0.39
#